data_5f3372ba4993466f3c411e6bbf0f6417
#
_entry.id   5f3372ba4993466f3c411e6bbf0f6417
#
_cell.length_a   1.000
_cell.length_b   1.000
_cell.length_c   1.000
_cell.angle_alpha   90.00
_cell.angle_beta   90.00
_cell.angle_gamma   90.00
#
_symmetry.space_group_name_H-M   'P 1'
#
loop_
_entity.id
_entity.type
_entity.pdbx_description
1 polymer ?
#
loop_
_entity_poly.entity_id
_entity_poly.type
_entity_poly.pdbx_seq_one_letter_code
_entity_poly.pdbx_strand_id
1 'polypeptide(L)'
;MIADICRMESVAFPSMKNEQSATTGVDWHAVLGSMWQGIQPALPYLVPLLIFLIILTTPLPGRGPGSRKRDPWRVFKYDARRAVLARAGNRCEAAALVFVLRCPTEAAEADHVYPWSKGGATVISNGQALCRGHNRSKSNLTPPWWYVLLLERRRRNYFPADVSVRVSGAIGAADKATRRAWADRRNLR
;
A
#
# COMPACT_ATOMS: atom_id res chain seq x y z
N MET A 1 -21.85 -102.51 30.89
CA MET A 1 -20.44 -102.19 31.22
C MET A 1 -19.86 -101.50 30.02
N ILE A 2 -19.41 -100.31 30.21
CA ILE A 2 -18.81 -99.41 29.20
C ILE A 2 -19.81 -98.65 28.40
N ALA A 3 -20.30 -97.49 28.94
CA ALA A 3 -20.86 -96.37 28.21
C ALA A 3 -20.86 -95.17 29.15
N ASP A 4 -19.73 -94.52 29.29
CA ASP A 4 -19.63 -93.18 29.92
C ASP A 4 -18.21 -92.65 29.71
N ILE A 5 -17.93 -92.13 28.54
CA ILE A 5 -16.85 -91.18 28.34
C ILE A 5 -17.14 -90.51 26.99
N CYS A 6 -17.70 -89.32 27.00
CA CYS A 6 -17.48 -88.20 26.07
C CYS A 6 -18.50 -87.10 26.33
N ARG A 7 -18.33 -86.42 27.44
CA ARG A 7 -18.94 -85.15 27.61
C ARG A 7 -17.81 -84.07 27.46
N MET A 8 -17.55 -83.67 26.23
CA MET A 8 -16.70 -82.53 25.96
C MET A 8 -17.51 -81.32 26.27
N GLU A 9 -17.19 -80.67 27.38
CA GLU A 9 -17.64 -79.34 27.67
C GLU A 9 -17.08 -78.36 26.60
N SER A 10 -17.95 -77.74 25.85
CA SER A 10 -17.55 -76.63 24.93
C SER A 10 -17.14 -75.43 25.76
N VAL A 11 -15.87 -75.24 25.85
CA VAL A 11 -15.31 -74.01 26.40
C VAL A 11 -15.64 -72.83 25.39
N ALA A 12 -16.60 -72.00 25.79
CA ALA A 12 -16.90 -70.78 25.07
C ALA A 12 -15.69 -69.83 25.16
N PHE A 13 -15.04 -69.61 24.03
CA PHE A 13 -14.05 -68.53 23.93
C PHE A 13 -14.78 -67.20 24.06
N PRO A 14 -14.30 -66.26 24.93
CA PRO A 14 -14.87 -64.90 24.96
C PRO A 14 -14.60 -64.22 23.61
N SER A 15 -15.69 -63.77 22.98
CA SER A 15 -15.63 -62.95 21.79
C SER A 15 -14.78 -61.76 22.06
N MET A 16 -13.59 -61.69 21.44
CA MET A 16 -12.78 -60.49 21.41
C MET A 16 -13.62 -59.41 20.73
N LYS A 17 -14.23 -58.52 21.50
CA LYS A 17 -14.72 -57.26 20.98
C LYS A 17 -13.57 -56.58 20.29
N ASN A 18 -13.71 -56.45 19.00
CA ASN A 18 -12.79 -55.63 18.19
C ASN A 18 -12.86 -54.20 18.73
N GLU A 19 -11.91 -53.89 19.61
CA GLU A 19 -11.66 -52.47 19.94
C GLU A 19 -11.13 -51.84 18.69
N GLN A 20 -12.07 -51.26 17.94
CA GLN A 20 -11.72 -50.30 16.88
C GLN A 20 -10.86 -49.24 17.53
N SER A 21 -9.57 -49.28 17.23
CA SER A 21 -8.64 -48.23 17.57
C SER A 21 -9.26 -46.92 17.07
N ALA A 22 -9.76 -46.14 18.00
CA ALA A 22 -10.20 -44.79 17.74
C ALA A 22 -8.96 -44.00 17.25
N THR A 23 -8.73 -43.98 15.94
CA THR A 23 -7.85 -43.00 15.34
C THR A 23 -8.45 -41.66 15.73
N THR A 24 -7.79 -40.94 16.62
CA THR A 24 -8.12 -39.58 17.02
C THR A 24 -7.81 -38.65 15.86
N GLY A 25 -8.49 -38.87 14.74
CA GLY A 25 -8.51 -37.95 13.65
C GLY A 25 -9.27 -36.69 14.12
N VAL A 26 -8.58 -35.58 14.20
CA VAL A 26 -9.22 -34.28 14.46
C VAL A 26 -10.32 -34.09 13.41
N ASP A 27 -11.56 -33.95 13.85
CA ASP A 27 -12.66 -33.63 12.94
C ASP A 27 -12.54 -32.15 12.52
N TRP A 28 -11.85 -31.93 11.43
CA TRP A 28 -11.64 -30.60 10.88
C TRP A 28 -12.94 -29.88 10.53
N HIS A 29 -14.01 -30.60 10.19
CA HIS A 29 -15.32 -30.00 9.93
C HIS A 29 -15.95 -29.41 11.19
N ALA A 30 -15.84 -30.12 12.32
CA ALA A 30 -16.28 -29.61 13.61
C ALA A 30 -15.45 -28.41 14.06
N VAL A 31 -14.13 -28.47 13.89
CA VAL A 31 -13.21 -27.36 14.23
C VAL A 31 -13.52 -26.14 13.37
N LEU A 32 -13.61 -26.30 12.05
CA LEU A 32 -13.91 -25.19 11.13
C LEU A 32 -15.33 -24.64 11.38
N GLY A 33 -16.28 -25.49 11.69
CA GLY A 33 -17.66 -25.07 12.04
C GLY A 33 -17.69 -24.22 13.30
N SER A 34 -17.00 -24.62 14.35
CA SER A 34 -16.93 -23.85 15.60
C SER A 34 -16.20 -22.51 15.42
N MET A 35 -15.12 -22.49 14.63
CA MET A 35 -14.42 -21.25 14.28
C MET A 35 -15.33 -20.30 13.49
N TRP A 36 -16.08 -20.85 12.52
CA TRP A 36 -17.03 -20.06 11.71
C TRP A 36 -18.11 -19.45 12.58
N GLN A 37 -18.74 -20.23 13.48
CA GLN A 37 -19.76 -19.73 14.42
C GLN A 37 -19.20 -18.63 15.33
N GLY A 38 -17.94 -18.74 15.76
CA GLY A 38 -17.28 -17.72 16.57
C GLY A 38 -17.05 -16.41 15.82
N ILE A 39 -16.83 -16.46 14.49
CA ILE A 39 -16.54 -15.28 13.68
C ILE A 39 -17.83 -14.59 13.19
N GLN A 40 -18.91 -15.34 12.97
CA GLN A 40 -20.18 -14.82 12.44
C GLN A 40 -20.68 -13.52 13.10
N PRO A 41 -20.73 -13.40 14.43
CA PRO A 41 -21.22 -12.17 15.07
C PRO A 41 -20.31 -10.96 14.86
N ALA A 42 -19.03 -11.19 14.53
CA ALA A 42 -18.07 -10.11 14.25
C ALA A 42 -18.09 -9.64 12.80
N LEU A 43 -18.56 -10.45 11.85
CA LEU A 43 -18.55 -10.14 10.41
C LEU A 43 -19.21 -8.80 10.05
N PRO A 44 -20.40 -8.43 10.59
CA PRO A 44 -21.03 -7.16 10.26
C PRO A 44 -20.19 -5.93 10.66
N TYR A 45 -19.22 -6.09 11.55
CA TYR A 45 -18.27 -5.04 11.95
C TYR A 45 -16.94 -5.16 11.23
N LEU A 46 -16.42 -6.37 11.06
CA LEU A 46 -15.12 -6.62 10.42
C LEU A 46 -15.14 -6.31 8.93
N VAL A 47 -16.20 -6.67 8.23
CA VAL A 47 -16.29 -6.43 6.78
C VAL A 47 -16.32 -4.92 6.44
N PRO A 48 -17.19 -4.09 7.07
CA PRO A 48 -17.13 -2.64 6.85
C PRO A 48 -15.81 -2.01 7.27
N LEU A 49 -15.21 -2.47 8.37
CA LEU A 49 -13.90 -2.00 8.81
C LEU A 49 -12.81 -2.32 7.78
N LEU A 50 -12.80 -3.53 7.25
CA LEU A 50 -11.84 -3.94 6.21
C LEU A 50 -12.02 -3.10 4.93
N ILE A 51 -13.27 -2.92 4.47
CA ILE A 51 -13.58 -2.08 3.32
C ILE A 51 -13.11 -0.64 3.58
N PHE A 52 -13.38 -0.09 4.75
CA PHE A 52 -12.92 1.23 5.14
C PHE A 52 -11.40 1.36 5.10
N LEU A 53 -10.67 0.38 5.65
CA LEU A 53 -9.21 0.34 5.60
C LEU A 53 -8.68 0.23 4.17
N ILE A 54 -9.31 -0.59 3.32
CA ILE A 54 -8.97 -0.69 1.90
C ILE A 54 -9.15 0.67 1.21
N ILE A 55 -10.30 1.32 1.42
CA ILE A 55 -10.56 2.65 0.86
C ILE A 55 -9.51 3.66 1.34
N LEU A 56 -9.15 3.66 2.62
CA LEU A 56 -8.15 4.57 3.17
C LEU A 56 -6.76 4.37 2.57
N THR A 57 -6.41 3.16 2.17
CA THR A 57 -5.06 2.83 1.66
C THR A 57 -4.96 2.89 0.14
N THR A 58 -6.08 2.98 -0.59
CA THR A 58 -6.06 3.01 -2.07
C THR A 58 -5.46 4.31 -2.62
N PRO A 59 -4.70 4.25 -3.70
CA PRO A 59 -4.25 5.45 -4.41
C PRO A 59 -5.41 6.12 -5.17
N LEU A 60 -5.30 7.42 -5.41
CA LEU A 60 -6.33 8.18 -6.13
C LEU A 60 -6.45 7.69 -7.58
N PRO A 61 -7.65 7.26 -8.03
CA PRO A 61 -7.86 6.78 -9.39
C PRO A 61 -7.50 7.85 -10.44
N GLY A 62 -6.87 7.43 -11.53
CA GLY A 62 -6.55 8.30 -12.66
C GLY A 62 -5.45 9.35 -12.42
N ARG A 63 -4.88 9.42 -11.21
CA ARG A 63 -3.77 10.35 -10.88
C ARG A 63 -2.44 9.66 -10.62
N GLY A 64 -2.45 8.35 -10.49
CA GLY A 64 -1.27 7.53 -10.35
C GLY A 64 -0.44 7.45 -11.63
N PRO A 65 0.63 6.64 -11.62
CA PRO A 65 1.44 6.40 -12.82
C PRO A 65 0.60 5.87 -13.96
N GLY A 66 0.71 6.50 -15.13
CA GLY A 66 0.00 6.06 -16.34
C GLY A 66 0.59 4.78 -16.98
N SER A 67 1.72 4.29 -16.50
CA SER A 67 2.41 3.12 -17.01
C SER A 67 3.27 2.47 -15.93
N ARG A 68 3.41 1.15 -15.97
CA ARG A 68 4.40 0.42 -15.16
C ARG A 68 5.83 0.62 -15.66
N LYS A 69 6.02 1.13 -16.88
CA LYS A 69 7.33 1.43 -17.43
C LYS A 69 7.92 2.63 -16.70
N ARG A 70 9.13 2.47 -16.16
CA ARG A 70 9.82 3.54 -15.46
C ARG A 70 10.20 4.67 -16.40
N ASP A 71 10.05 5.90 -15.91
CA ASP A 71 10.51 7.09 -16.62
C ASP A 71 12.04 7.00 -16.80
N PRO A 72 12.60 7.31 -17.98
CA PRO A 72 14.05 7.43 -18.19
C PRO A 72 14.71 8.46 -17.25
N TRP A 73 13.98 9.47 -16.83
CA TRP A 73 14.44 10.43 -15.86
C TRP A 73 14.11 9.95 -14.45
N ARG A 74 15.14 9.53 -13.73
CA ARG A 74 14.96 8.99 -12.36
C ARG A 74 14.83 10.08 -11.28
N VAL A 75 15.50 11.21 -11.45
CA VAL A 75 15.61 12.24 -10.42
C VAL A 75 15.33 13.63 -11.01
N PHE A 76 14.80 14.52 -10.17
CA PHE A 76 14.68 15.93 -10.52
C PHE A 76 16.07 16.56 -10.53
N LYS A 77 16.54 17.02 -11.69
CA LYS A 77 17.84 17.65 -11.87
C LYS A 77 17.69 19.13 -12.25
N TYR A 78 18.70 19.94 -11.93
CA TYR A 78 18.80 21.34 -12.37
C TYR A 78 17.50 22.14 -12.26
N ASP A 79 16.96 22.62 -13.37
CA ASP A 79 15.76 23.46 -13.44
C ASP A 79 14.53 22.78 -12.87
N ALA A 80 14.37 21.47 -13.11
CA ALA A 80 13.27 20.68 -12.55
C ALA A 80 13.32 20.69 -11.02
N ARG A 81 14.49 20.47 -10.45
CA ARG A 81 14.68 20.49 -8.99
C ARG A 81 14.41 21.90 -8.43
N ARG A 82 14.98 22.94 -9.06
CA ARG A 82 14.74 24.33 -8.66
C ARG A 82 13.26 24.68 -8.70
N ALA A 83 12.56 24.32 -9.77
CA ALA A 83 11.14 24.60 -9.92
C ALA A 83 10.27 23.91 -8.84
N VAL A 84 10.60 22.65 -8.48
CA VAL A 84 9.90 21.95 -7.40
C VAL A 84 10.14 22.61 -6.04
N LEU A 85 11.37 23.02 -5.74
CA LEU A 85 11.70 23.68 -4.49
C LEU A 85 11.13 25.10 -4.41
N ALA A 86 11.30 25.90 -5.48
CA ALA A 86 10.88 27.29 -5.52
C ALA A 86 9.37 27.46 -5.34
N ARG A 87 8.53 26.65 -6.05
CA ARG A 87 7.06 26.73 -5.90
C ARG A 87 6.58 26.40 -4.48
N ALA A 88 7.38 25.65 -3.73
CA ALA A 88 7.13 25.34 -2.33
C ALA A 88 7.74 26.39 -1.37
N GLY A 89 8.30 27.50 -1.88
CA GLY A 89 9.00 28.49 -1.09
C GLY A 89 10.22 27.90 -0.35
N ASN A 90 10.92 26.94 -0.96
CA ASN A 90 12.05 26.20 -0.39
C ASN A 90 11.76 25.55 0.98
N ARG A 91 10.49 25.30 1.31
CA ARG A 91 10.10 24.70 2.57
C ARG A 91 9.50 23.31 2.34
N CYS A 92 9.72 22.42 3.30
CA CYS A 92 9.22 21.04 3.26
C CYS A 92 7.69 20.99 3.15
N GLU A 93 7.16 20.22 2.20
CA GLU A 93 5.72 20.07 1.95
C GLU A 93 5.07 18.95 2.78
N ALA A 94 5.84 18.18 3.55
CA ALA A 94 5.30 17.15 4.41
C ALA A 94 4.37 17.76 5.49
N ALA A 95 3.39 16.97 5.90
CA ALA A 95 2.57 17.32 7.04
C ALA A 95 3.37 17.20 8.34
N ALA A 96 3.25 18.20 9.20
CA ALA A 96 3.58 18.11 10.60
C ALA A 96 2.26 18.01 11.36
N LEU A 97 2.31 17.51 12.58
CA LEU A 97 1.17 17.37 13.51
C LEU A 97 -0.23 17.37 12.84
N VAL A 98 -0.92 16.23 12.95
CA VAL A 98 -2.35 16.06 12.56
C VAL A 98 -2.69 16.47 11.13
N PHE A 99 -1.78 16.30 10.16
CA PHE A 99 -1.99 16.54 8.72
C PHE A 99 -2.39 17.98 8.30
N VAL A 100 -2.56 18.89 9.24
CA VAL A 100 -3.04 20.27 8.99
C VAL A 100 -1.87 21.22 8.75
N LEU A 101 -0.82 21.12 9.56
CA LEU A 101 0.31 22.03 9.49
C LEU A 101 1.37 21.50 8.52
N ARG A 102 2.09 22.42 7.90
CA ARG A 102 3.24 22.13 7.06
C ARG A 102 4.52 22.10 7.90
N CYS A 103 5.40 21.14 7.61
CA CYS A 103 6.70 21.06 8.24
C CYS A 103 7.46 22.39 8.14
N PRO A 104 8.03 22.94 9.23
CA PRO A 104 8.73 24.22 9.22
C PRO A 104 10.14 24.14 8.59
N THR A 105 10.70 22.94 8.44
CA THR A 105 12.07 22.71 7.99
C THR A 105 12.25 23.09 6.52
N GLU A 106 13.39 23.61 6.16
CA GLU A 106 13.79 23.86 4.78
C GLU A 106 13.79 22.55 3.94
N ALA A 107 13.37 22.67 2.69
CA ALA A 107 13.38 21.54 1.76
C ALA A 107 14.78 21.33 1.19
N ALA A 108 15.34 20.17 1.44
CA ALA A 108 16.65 19.78 0.92
C ALA A 108 16.56 19.02 -0.41
N GLU A 109 15.40 18.37 -0.69
CA GLU A 109 15.27 17.43 -1.80
C GLU A 109 13.94 17.60 -2.54
N ALA A 110 14.00 17.40 -3.87
CA ALA A 110 12.83 17.27 -4.72
C ALA A 110 12.59 15.78 -4.97
N ASP A 111 11.51 15.25 -4.44
CA ASP A 111 11.11 13.85 -4.56
C ASP A 111 9.79 13.69 -5.30
N HIS A 112 9.46 12.48 -5.70
CA HIS A 112 8.24 12.12 -6.39
C HIS A 112 7.10 11.88 -5.39
N VAL A 113 5.92 12.45 -5.59
CA VAL A 113 4.73 12.10 -4.81
C VAL A 113 4.37 10.63 -5.08
N TYR A 114 4.18 10.26 -6.35
CA TYR A 114 4.08 8.86 -6.79
C TYR A 114 5.47 8.34 -7.13
N PRO A 115 5.99 7.32 -6.43
CA PRO A 115 7.37 6.89 -6.54
C PRO A 115 7.79 6.51 -7.97
N TRP A 116 8.99 6.92 -8.38
CA TRP A 116 9.57 6.55 -9.66
C TRP A 116 9.70 5.03 -9.82
N SER A 117 10.06 4.33 -8.75
CA SER A 117 10.17 2.85 -8.74
C SER A 117 8.84 2.14 -9.05
N LYS A 118 7.73 2.83 -8.86
CA LYS A 118 6.37 2.35 -9.15
C LYS A 118 5.75 3.00 -10.39
N GLY A 119 6.60 3.58 -11.26
CA GLY A 119 6.18 4.17 -12.53
C GLY A 119 5.78 5.64 -12.48
N GLY A 120 5.97 6.32 -11.36
CA GLY A 120 5.76 7.77 -11.24
C GLY A 120 6.73 8.54 -12.11
N ALA A 121 6.23 9.42 -12.98
CA ALA A 121 7.04 10.21 -13.89
C ALA A 121 7.76 11.35 -13.16
N THR A 122 8.96 11.71 -13.67
CA THR A 122 9.73 12.87 -13.21
C THR A 122 9.23 14.13 -13.90
N VAL A 123 8.10 14.61 -13.44
CA VAL A 123 7.42 15.83 -13.92
C VAL A 123 7.09 16.75 -12.76
N ILE A 124 6.95 18.04 -13.03
CA ILE A 124 6.70 19.03 -11.97
C ILE A 124 5.45 18.67 -11.17
N SER A 125 4.37 18.26 -11.83
CA SER A 125 3.11 17.87 -11.17
C SER A 125 3.28 16.69 -10.19
N ASN A 126 4.27 15.82 -10.40
CA ASN A 126 4.61 14.71 -9.49
C ASN A 126 5.71 15.08 -8.47
N GLY A 127 6.27 16.28 -8.53
CA GLY A 127 7.32 16.70 -7.61
C GLY A 127 6.77 17.07 -6.23
N GLN A 128 7.58 16.89 -5.20
CA GLN A 128 7.35 17.33 -3.83
C GLN A 128 8.66 17.81 -3.20
N ALA A 129 8.62 18.97 -2.57
CA ALA A 129 9.76 19.50 -1.83
C ALA A 129 9.81 18.91 -0.42
N LEU A 130 10.88 18.23 -0.05
CA LEU A 130 10.98 17.54 1.23
C LEU A 130 12.30 17.87 1.94
N CYS A 131 12.27 17.94 3.28
CA CYS A 131 13.47 17.88 4.08
C CYS A 131 14.01 16.42 4.09
N ARG A 132 15.29 16.25 4.44
CA ARG A 132 15.95 14.92 4.44
C ARG A 132 15.22 13.89 5.30
N GLY A 133 14.73 14.30 6.49
CA GLY A 133 13.99 13.42 7.39
C GLY A 133 12.71 12.89 6.76
N HIS A 134 11.87 13.78 6.22
CA HIS A 134 10.62 13.37 5.57
C HIS A 134 10.84 12.62 4.26
N ASN A 135 11.88 12.92 3.50
CA ASN A 135 12.22 12.16 2.30
C ASN A 135 12.58 10.70 2.64
N ARG A 136 13.40 10.50 3.66
CA ARG A 136 13.75 9.15 4.14
C ARG A 136 12.51 8.38 4.65
N SER A 137 11.68 9.02 5.48
CA SER A 137 10.47 8.39 6.03
C SER A 137 9.47 8.02 4.95
N LYS A 138 9.30 8.86 3.93
CA LYS A 138 8.40 8.59 2.80
C LYS A 138 8.86 7.39 1.98
N SER A 139 10.17 7.25 1.77
CA SER A 139 10.74 6.16 0.96
C SER A 139 10.00 5.97 -0.38
N ASN A 140 9.68 4.73 -0.76
CA ASN A 140 8.97 4.39 -2.00
C ASN A 140 7.47 4.06 -1.80
N LEU A 141 6.86 4.57 -0.74
CA LEU A 141 5.45 4.35 -0.45
C LEU A 141 4.57 5.09 -1.45
N THR A 142 3.59 4.37 -2.01
CA THR A 142 2.55 4.99 -2.85
C THR A 142 1.59 5.74 -1.93
N PRO A 143 1.34 7.04 -2.19
CA PRO A 143 0.47 7.81 -1.32
C PRO A 143 -0.99 7.35 -1.48
N PRO A 144 -1.76 7.22 -0.39
CA PRO A 144 -3.20 7.03 -0.46
C PRO A 144 -3.89 8.31 -0.97
N TRP A 145 -5.13 8.16 -1.43
CA TRP A 145 -5.90 9.25 -2.04
C TRP A 145 -6.05 10.48 -1.12
N TRP A 146 -6.31 10.26 0.15
CA TRP A 146 -6.48 11.34 1.13
C TRP A 146 -5.20 12.16 1.33
N TYR A 147 -4.02 11.50 1.32
CA TYR A 147 -2.74 12.22 1.40
C TYR A 147 -2.56 13.18 0.22
N VAL A 148 -2.89 12.73 -0.99
CA VAL A 148 -2.78 13.54 -2.21
C VAL A 148 -3.73 14.74 -2.13
N LEU A 149 -4.99 14.54 -1.73
CA LEU A 149 -5.96 15.62 -1.59
C LEU A 149 -5.56 16.64 -0.52
N LEU A 150 -5.06 16.18 0.63
CA LEU A 150 -4.57 17.07 1.69
C LEU A 150 -3.30 17.83 1.26
N LEU A 151 -2.41 17.20 0.51
CA LEU A 151 -1.25 17.88 -0.06
C LEU A 151 -1.69 18.98 -1.04
N GLU A 152 -2.60 18.69 -1.97
CA GLU A 152 -3.15 19.67 -2.91
C GLU A 152 -3.88 20.80 -2.20
N ARG A 153 -4.67 20.50 -1.15
CA ARG A 153 -5.32 21.52 -0.33
C ARG A 153 -4.30 22.44 0.33
N ARG A 154 -3.23 21.90 0.92
CA ARG A 154 -2.18 22.72 1.54
C ARG A 154 -1.42 23.56 0.51
N ARG A 155 -1.16 23.03 -0.71
CA ARG A 155 -0.47 23.74 -1.79
C ARG A 155 -1.19 25.04 -2.18
N ARG A 156 -2.52 25.10 -2.09
CA ARG A 156 -3.29 26.32 -2.35
C ARG A 156 -2.88 27.51 -1.50
N ASN A 157 -2.31 27.25 -0.32
CA ASN A 157 -1.94 28.30 0.64
C ASN A 157 -0.53 28.87 0.41
N TYR A 158 0.30 28.22 -0.42
CA TYR A 158 1.69 28.63 -0.59
C TYR A 158 2.26 28.49 -2.01
N PHE A 159 1.56 27.84 -2.93
CA PHE A 159 1.97 27.87 -4.32
C PHE A 159 1.62 29.22 -4.96
N PRO A 160 2.44 29.71 -5.90
CA PRO A 160 2.08 30.85 -6.74
C PRO A 160 0.74 30.61 -7.44
N ALA A 161 -0.05 31.66 -7.64
CA ALA A 161 -1.42 31.55 -8.18
C ALA A 161 -1.49 30.94 -9.61
N ASP A 162 -0.43 31.12 -10.39
CA ASP A 162 -0.26 30.59 -11.74
C ASP A 162 0.22 29.13 -11.78
N VAL A 163 0.57 28.54 -10.62
CA VAL A 163 1.12 27.19 -10.52
C VAL A 163 0.04 26.19 -10.11
N SER A 164 -0.14 25.15 -10.93
CA SER A 164 -1.09 24.08 -10.59
C SER A 164 -0.70 23.35 -9.31
N VAL A 165 -1.64 23.24 -8.39
CA VAL A 165 -1.51 22.48 -7.14
C VAL A 165 -1.69 20.97 -7.35
N ARG A 166 -2.25 20.58 -8.52
CA ARG A 166 -2.65 19.20 -8.81
C ARG A 166 -1.46 18.25 -8.88
N VAL A 167 -1.60 17.11 -8.24
CA VAL A 167 -0.61 16.03 -8.29
C VAL A 167 -1.00 15.02 -9.38
N SER A 168 -0.05 14.69 -10.25
CA SER A 168 -0.20 13.65 -11.26
C SER A 168 1.12 12.90 -11.46
N GLY A 169 1.06 11.57 -11.37
CA GLY A 169 2.21 10.70 -11.64
C GLY A 169 2.40 10.35 -13.11
N ALA A 170 1.51 10.83 -14.01
CA ALA A 170 1.56 10.61 -15.46
C ALA A 170 2.17 11.81 -16.18
N ILE A 171 2.74 11.58 -17.36
CA ILE A 171 3.31 12.63 -18.21
C ILE A 171 2.18 13.22 -19.08
N GLY A 172 1.81 14.46 -18.80
CA GLY A 172 0.87 15.24 -19.62
C GLY A 172 1.52 15.90 -20.84
N ALA A 173 0.71 16.55 -21.68
CA ALA A 173 1.21 17.29 -22.84
C ALA A 173 2.12 18.47 -22.42
N ALA A 174 1.72 19.25 -21.42
CA ALA A 174 2.50 20.35 -20.87
C ALA A 174 3.84 19.87 -20.27
N ASP A 175 3.85 18.72 -19.61
CA ASP A 175 5.07 18.13 -19.06
C ASP A 175 6.05 17.74 -20.17
N LYS A 176 5.55 17.20 -21.29
CA LYS A 176 6.39 16.86 -22.45
C LYS A 176 7.06 18.12 -23.04
N ALA A 177 6.31 19.21 -23.18
CA ALA A 177 6.85 20.48 -23.67
C ALA A 177 7.94 21.03 -22.72
N THR A 178 7.65 21.07 -21.42
CA THR A 178 8.60 21.51 -20.40
C THR A 178 9.89 20.67 -20.41
N ARG A 179 9.77 19.35 -20.52
CA ARG A 179 10.92 18.44 -20.59
C ARG A 179 11.77 18.64 -21.82
N ARG A 180 11.16 18.91 -22.99
CA ARG A 180 11.88 19.26 -24.22
C ARG A 180 12.69 20.53 -23.99
N ALA A 181 12.06 21.61 -23.51
CA ALA A 181 12.74 22.88 -23.23
C ALA A 181 13.92 22.72 -22.23
N TRP A 182 13.83 21.81 -21.28
CA TRP A 182 14.96 21.50 -20.39
C TRP A 182 16.08 20.69 -21.07
N ALA A 183 15.73 19.78 -21.97
CA ALA A 183 16.70 19.02 -22.73
C ALA A 183 17.51 19.95 -23.67
N ASP A 184 16.81 20.84 -24.38
CA ASP A 184 17.42 21.79 -25.32
C ASP A 184 18.38 22.74 -24.61
N ARG A 185 18.01 23.30 -23.44
CA ARG A 185 18.92 24.16 -22.64
C ARG A 185 20.17 23.46 -22.13
N ARG A 186 20.15 22.12 -21.97
CA ARG A 186 21.35 21.37 -21.59
C ARG A 186 22.31 21.18 -22.74
N ASN A 187 21.80 21.07 -23.96
CA ASN A 187 22.61 20.89 -25.15
C ASN A 187 23.29 22.21 -25.62
N LEU A 188 22.82 23.35 -25.06
CA LEU A 188 23.37 24.68 -25.32
C LEU A 188 24.45 25.12 -24.32
N ARG A 189 24.78 24.28 -23.33
CA ARG A 189 25.84 24.52 -22.32
C ARG A 189 27.01 23.54 -22.48
#